data_37ac2c1eea617240ee4109c50da87299
#
_entry.id   37ac2c1eea617240ee4109c50da87299
#
_cell.length_a   1.000
_cell.length_b   1.000
_cell.length_c   1.000
_cell.angle_alpha   90.00
_cell.angle_beta   90.00
_cell.angle_gamma   90.00
#
_symmetry.space_group_name_H-M   'P 1'
#
loop_
_entity.id
_entity.type
_entity.pdbx_description
1 polymer ?
#
loop_
_entity_poly.entity_id
_entity_poly.type
_entity_poly.pdbx_seq_one_letter_code
_entity_poly.pdbx_strand_id
1 'polypeptide(L)'
;NFRWIGGSDDGGKLLRKIAKERNLDVRIKSSTDQLHNVAVQGPKSRETLAKIIWTPKLQTNLEDLKWFRFTIGRIGGEFGIPVMVSRTGYSGELGYEVFAHPNDCEAVWDAIAEAGDEFGICPLGLNALDMLRIEAGLIFAGYEFCDQTDPFEAGIAFTVPLKTKEDDFSGKESLILRKNSPQRVLVGLELTSNEVALHGDGVYIGKQQVGIITSATRSPILKKNIALCRISVSESEIGNEVEVGKLDGHQKRLAATVVRFPFYDPEKTRVRM
;
A
#
# COMPACT_ATOMS: atom_id res chain seq x y z
N ASN A 1 -4.63 24.25 4.76
CA ASN A 1 -3.45 23.47 5.12
C ASN A 1 -3.54 22.08 4.49
N PHE A 2 -2.40 21.59 3.99
CA PHE A 2 -2.26 20.23 3.45
C PHE A 2 -1.22 19.48 4.29
N ARG A 3 -1.40 18.17 4.46
CA ARG A 3 -0.41 17.28 5.02
C ARG A 3 0.02 16.29 3.95
N TRP A 4 1.31 16.25 3.68
CA TRP A 4 1.94 15.23 2.86
C TRP A 4 2.41 14.09 3.76
N ILE A 5 1.98 12.87 3.45
CA ILE A 5 2.44 11.65 4.09
C ILE A 5 3.11 10.83 2.99
N GLY A 6 4.39 10.57 3.13
CA GLY A 6 5.20 9.87 2.13
C GLY A 6 6.11 8.83 2.76
N GLY A 7 6.66 7.94 1.93
CA GLY A 7 7.55 6.88 2.37
C GLY A 7 9.00 7.34 2.62
N SER A 8 9.35 8.60 2.32
CA SER A 8 10.69 9.16 2.56
C SER A 8 10.64 10.66 2.84
N ASP A 9 11.69 11.20 3.47
CA ASP A 9 11.84 12.63 3.75
C ASP A 9 12.18 13.49 2.51
N ASP A 10 12.48 12.86 1.38
CA ASP A 10 12.88 13.57 0.15
C ASP A 10 11.72 14.37 -0.46
N GLY A 11 10.48 13.95 -0.24
CA GLY A 11 9.31 14.72 -0.66
C GLY A 11 9.30 16.14 -0.12
N GLY A 12 9.69 16.35 1.14
CA GLY A 12 9.79 17.68 1.73
C GLY A 12 10.89 18.55 1.11
N LYS A 13 12.02 17.96 0.71
CA LYS A 13 13.10 18.65 -0.01
C LYS A 13 12.63 19.09 -1.40
N LEU A 14 11.98 18.18 -2.14
CA LEU A 14 11.43 18.45 -3.46
C LEU A 14 10.40 19.59 -3.42
N LEU A 15 9.45 19.54 -2.49
CA LEU A 15 8.43 20.56 -2.34
C LEU A 15 9.05 21.95 -2.05
N ARG A 16 10.05 22.03 -1.15
CA ARG A 16 10.77 23.30 -0.89
C ARG A 16 11.51 23.83 -2.11
N LYS A 17 12.14 22.94 -2.88
CA LYS A 17 12.82 23.30 -4.13
C LYS A 17 11.83 23.90 -5.13
N ILE A 18 10.71 23.23 -5.39
CA ILE A 18 9.66 23.69 -6.32
C ILE A 18 9.06 25.01 -5.85
N ALA A 19 8.76 25.13 -4.55
CA ALA A 19 8.22 26.38 -3.99
C ALA A 19 9.15 27.58 -4.24
N LYS A 20 10.45 27.38 -4.07
CA LYS A 20 11.47 28.40 -4.34
C LYS A 20 11.57 28.72 -5.83
N GLU A 21 11.65 27.72 -6.69
CA GLU A 21 11.78 27.88 -8.15
C GLU A 21 10.58 28.59 -8.77
N ARG A 22 9.38 28.33 -8.24
CA ARG A 22 8.13 28.94 -8.72
C ARG A 22 7.70 30.19 -7.94
N ASN A 23 8.52 30.65 -7.01
CA ASN A 23 8.24 31.79 -6.13
C ASN A 23 6.85 31.71 -5.46
N LEU A 24 6.52 30.52 -4.89
CA LEU A 24 5.24 30.29 -4.25
C LEU A 24 5.27 30.78 -2.81
N ASP A 25 4.25 31.53 -2.39
CA ASP A 25 4.06 31.95 -0.99
C ASP A 25 3.47 30.79 -0.17
N VAL A 26 4.32 29.83 0.18
CA VAL A 26 3.96 28.64 0.96
C VAL A 26 5.00 28.35 2.03
N ARG A 27 4.54 27.91 3.21
CA ARG A 27 5.41 27.43 4.29
C ARG A 27 5.37 25.91 4.33
N ILE A 28 6.53 25.27 4.16
CA ILE A 28 6.69 23.80 4.18
C ILE A 28 7.47 23.42 5.44
N LYS A 29 6.80 22.73 6.37
CA LYS A 29 7.38 22.24 7.63
C LYS A 29 7.35 20.70 7.63
N SER A 30 8.49 20.07 7.97
CA SER A 30 8.52 18.66 8.34
C SER A 30 7.91 18.46 9.73
N SER A 31 7.12 17.44 9.90
CA SER A 31 6.57 17.01 11.19
C SER A 31 6.82 15.51 11.44
N THR A 32 7.76 14.91 10.75
CA THR A 32 8.10 13.48 10.85
C THR A 32 8.41 13.09 12.31
N ASP A 33 9.26 13.86 12.99
CA ASP A 33 9.65 13.61 14.38
C ASP A 33 8.57 13.99 15.41
N GLN A 34 7.45 14.54 14.96
CA GLN A 34 6.37 15.02 15.83
C GLN A 34 5.12 14.13 15.79
N LEU A 35 5.18 13.06 15.03
CA LEU A 35 4.07 12.12 14.86
C LEU A 35 4.56 10.68 14.95
N HIS A 36 3.87 9.91 15.76
CA HIS A 36 3.93 8.46 15.81
C HIS A 36 2.67 7.89 15.16
N ASN A 37 2.78 6.74 14.50
CA ASN A 37 1.66 6.08 13.85
C ASN A 37 1.53 4.64 14.34
N VAL A 38 0.34 4.27 14.80
CA VAL A 38 -0.03 2.89 15.11
C VAL A 38 -1.10 2.43 14.13
N ALA A 39 -0.81 1.38 13.35
CA ALA A 39 -1.76 0.78 12.43
C ALA A 39 -2.61 -0.29 13.15
N VAL A 40 -3.93 -0.08 13.19
CA VAL A 40 -4.91 -1.03 13.76
C VAL A 40 -5.71 -1.61 12.61
N GLN A 41 -5.43 -2.85 12.25
CA GLN A 41 -5.91 -3.47 11.03
C GLN A 41 -6.71 -4.74 11.31
N GLY A 42 -7.68 -5.05 10.46
CA GLY A 42 -8.52 -6.23 10.55
C GLY A 42 -10.00 -5.89 10.75
N PRO A 43 -10.88 -6.90 10.61
CA PRO A 43 -12.34 -6.68 10.60
C PRO A 43 -12.88 -6.13 11.91
N LYS A 44 -12.15 -6.28 13.03
CA LYS A 44 -12.52 -5.78 14.36
C LYS A 44 -11.87 -4.45 14.74
N SER A 45 -11.11 -3.86 13.83
CA SER A 45 -10.39 -2.60 14.09
C SER A 45 -11.33 -1.44 14.45
N ARG A 46 -12.50 -1.36 13.82
CA ARG A 46 -13.51 -0.32 14.13
C ARG A 46 -14.06 -0.49 15.53
N GLU A 47 -14.49 -1.70 15.89
CA GLU A 47 -15.04 -1.99 17.22
C GLU A 47 -14.00 -1.73 18.31
N THR A 48 -12.74 -2.12 18.09
CA THR A 48 -11.63 -1.85 19.00
C THR A 48 -11.47 -0.36 19.26
N LEU A 49 -11.34 0.43 18.20
CA LEU A 49 -11.08 1.87 18.33
C LEU A 49 -12.30 2.66 18.80
N ALA A 50 -13.53 2.23 18.46
CA ALA A 50 -14.75 2.89 18.93
C ALA A 50 -14.94 2.85 20.46
N LYS A 51 -14.31 1.88 21.14
CA LYS A 51 -14.33 1.80 22.61
C LYS A 51 -13.54 2.90 23.30
N ILE A 52 -12.50 3.41 22.66
CA ILE A 52 -11.52 4.30 23.30
C ILE A 52 -11.44 5.68 22.67
N ILE A 53 -11.90 5.85 21.42
CA ILE A 53 -11.81 7.13 20.72
C ILE A 53 -13.09 7.95 20.89
N TRP A 54 -12.95 9.07 21.56
CA TRP A 54 -13.94 10.12 21.60
C TRP A 54 -13.71 11.12 20.47
N THR A 55 -14.79 11.52 19.77
CA THR A 55 -14.74 12.54 18.71
C THR A 55 -15.64 13.71 19.06
N PRO A 56 -15.18 14.98 18.89
CA PRO A 56 -16.04 16.15 19.05
C PRO A 56 -17.23 16.10 18.09
N LYS A 57 -18.37 16.69 18.47
CA LYS A 57 -19.61 16.71 17.66
C LYS A 57 -19.43 17.28 16.24
N LEU A 58 -18.43 18.14 16.05
CA LEU A 58 -18.12 18.74 14.73
C LEU A 58 -17.23 17.84 13.84
N GLN A 59 -16.74 16.75 14.39
CA GLN A 59 -15.90 15.77 13.66
C GLN A 59 -16.72 14.54 13.29
N THR A 60 -16.33 13.88 12.19
CA THR A 60 -16.91 12.60 11.82
C THR A 60 -16.50 11.53 12.83
N ASN A 61 -17.45 10.77 13.39
CA ASN A 61 -17.16 9.63 14.25
C ASN A 61 -16.54 8.47 13.45
N LEU A 62 -16.07 7.42 14.12
CA LEU A 62 -15.42 6.29 13.46
C LEU A 62 -16.39 5.43 12.64
N GLU A 63 -17.67 5.38 13.02
CA GLU A 63 -18.69 4.58 12.31
C GLU A 63 -18.97 5.16 10.93
N ASP A 64 -19.06 6.49 10.84
CA ASP A 64 -19.34 7.23 9.61
C ASP A 64 -18.07 7.57 8.81
N LEU A 65 -16.87 7.34 9.37
CA LEU A 65 -15.62 7.66 8.73
C LEU A 65 -15.42 6.80 7.47
N LYS A 66 -15.41 7.43 6.31
CA LYS A 66 -15.26 6.73 5.02
C LYS A 66 -13.80 6.41 4.71
N TRP A 67 -13.60 5.43 3.88
CA TRP A 67 -12.27 5.02 3.37
C TRP A 67 -11.51 6.22 2.77
N PHE A 68 -10.22 6.32 3.07
CA PHE A 68 -9.36 7.47 2.76
C PHE A 68 -9.84 8.80 3.33
N ARG A 69 -10.51 8.77 4.47
CA ARG A 69 -10.84 9.96 5.26
C ARG A 69 -10.20 9.85 6.65
N PHE A 70 -10.05 10.98 7.30
CA PHE A 70 -9.55 11.04 8.67
C PHE A 70 -10.48 11.88 9.55
N THR A 71 -10.35 11.67 10.84
CA THR A 71 -11.02 12.45 11.88
C THR A 71 -10.02 12.82 12.97
N ILE A 72 -10.34 13.83 13.75
CA ILE A 72 -9.58 14.23 14.93
C ILE A 72 -10.40 13.84 16.16
N GLY A 73 -9.77 13.14 17.07
CA GLY A 73 -10.38 12.65 18.29
C GLY A 73 -9.40 12.65 19.46
N ARG A 74 -9.81 11.96 20.52
CA ARG A 74 -8.98 11.75 21.71
C ARG A 74 -9.17 10.34 22.24
N ILE A 75 -8.11 9.75 22.77
CA ILE A 75 -8.17 8.50 23.51
C ILE A 75 -8.37 8.82 25.00
N GLY A 76 -9.36 8.19 25.63
CA GLY A 76 -9.66 8.40 27.05
C GLY A 76 -10.64 9.56 27.33
N GLY A 77 -11.49 9.94 26.34
CA GLY A 77 -12.54 10.93 26.50
C GLY A 77 -12.13 12.35 26.10
N GLU A 78 -12.97 13.34 26.43
CA GLU A 78 -12.85 14.74 25.99
C GLU A 78 -11.51 15.42 26.36
N PHE A 79 -10.92 15.03 27.45
CA PHE A 79 -9.65 15.59 27.96
C PHE A 79 -8.46 14.63 27.75
N GLY A 80 -8.67 13.53 27.06
CA GLY A 80 -7.66 12.51 26.84
C GLY A 80 -6.62 12.89 25.78
N ILE A 81 -5.82 11.90 25.36
CA ILE A 81 -4.71 12.04 24.42
C ILE A 81 -5.21 12.44 23.03
N PRO A 82 -4.74 13.56 22.47
CA PRO A 82 -5.14 13.99 21.12
C PRO A 82 -4.61 13.03 20.06
N VAL A 83 -5.49 12.59 19.15
CA VAL A 83 -5.13 11.70 18.04
C VAL A 83 -5.79 12.16 16.74
N MET A 84 -5.11 11.89 15.62
CA MET A 84 -5.72 11.88 14.30
C MET A 84 -5.90 10.43 13.89
N VAL A 85 -7.12 10.06 13.47
CA VAL A 85 -7.43 8.71 13.05
C VAL A 85 -7.79 8.72 11.58
N SER A 86 -7.01 8.03 10.77
CA SER A 86 -7.23 7.87 9.34
C SER A 86 -7.80 6.48 9.06
N ARG A 87 -8.85 6.40 8.24
CA ARG A 87 -9.34 5.10 7.73
C ARG A 87 -8.52 4.68 6.53
N THR A 88 -7.31 4.25 6.80
CA THR A 88 -6.29 3.80 5.86
C THR A 88 -5.55 2.59 6.42
N GLY A 89 -4.79 1.90 5.58
CA GLY A 89 -3.98 0.76 5.98
C GLY A 89 -3.26 0.11 4.81
N TYR A 90 -2.41 -0.86 5.13
CA TYR A 90 -1.56 -1.55 4.18
C TYR A 90 -1.69 -3.08 4.27
N SER A 91 -2.87 -3.55 4.66
CA SER A 91 -3.15 -4.97 4.90
C SER A 91 -4.22 -5.56 3.97
N GLY A 92 -4.96 -4.72 3.24
CA GLY A 92 -6.11 -5.16 2.45
C GLY A 92 -7.39 -5.40 3.27
N GLU A 93 -7.33 -5.19 4.59
CA GLU A 93 -8.48 -5.31 5.51
C GLU A 93 -9.04 -3.94 5.88
N LEU A 94 -10.24 -3.93 6.50
CA LEU A 94 -10.69 -2.76 7.25
C LEU A 94 -9.62 -2.35 8.23
N GLY A 95 -9.25 -1.09 8.25
CA GLY A 95 -8.19 -0.65 9.12
C GLY A 95 -8.13 0.85 9.31
N TYR A 96 -7.41 1.22 10.34
CA TYR A 96 -7.18 2.60 10.74
C TYR A 96 -5.71 2.81 11.08
N GLU A 97 -5.25 4.03 10.90
CA GLU A 97 -3.95 4.51 11.35
C GLU A 97 -4.19 5.61 12.38
N VAL A 98 -3.65 5.42 13.57
CA VAL A 98 -3.78 6.34 14.71
C VAL A 98 -2.49 7.11 14.87
N PHE A 99 -2.55 8.42 14.63
CA PHE A 99 -1.41 9.32 14.75
C PHE A 99 -1.48 10.08 16.06
N ALA A 100 -0.41 10.04 16.82
CA ALA A 100 -0.26 10.72 18.11
C ALA A 100 1.09 11.42 18.22
N HIS A 101 1.28 12.25 19.24
CA HIS A 101 2.59 12.78 19.57
C HIS A 101 3.50 11.64 20.09
N PRO A 102 4.80 11.60 19.76
CA PRO A 102 5.70 10.54 20.21
C PRO A 102 5.74 10.30 21.71
N ASN A 103 5.57 11.34 22.53
CA ASN A 103 5.53 11.21 23.99
C ASN A 103 4.33 10.40 24.51
N ASP A 104 3.28 10.27 23.70
CA ASP A 104 2.04 9.56 24.05
C ASP A 104 1.97 8.18 23.43
N CYS A 105 2.99 7.75 22.65
CA CYS A 105 2.92 6.56 21.82
C CYS A 105 2.72 5.27 22.62
N GLU A 106 3.36 5.12 23.78
CA GLU A 106 3.19 3.96 24.67
C GLU A 106 1.76 3.89 25.21
N ALA A 107 1.25 5.01 25.73
CA ALA A 107 -0.11 5.08 26.27
C ALA A 107 -1.17 4.83 25.19
N VAL A 108 -0.93 5.27 23.95
CA VAL A 108 -1.80 4.99 22.79
C VAL A 108 -1.76 3.50 22.43
N TRP A 109 -0.57 2.91 22.41
CA TRP A 109 -0.40 1.48 22.14
C TRP A 109 -1.11 0.63 23.19
N ASP A 110 -0.89 0.90 24.47
CA ASP A 110 -1.47 0.15 25.58
C ASP A 110 -3.00 0.24 25.57
N ALA A 111 -3.55 1.44 25.35
CA ALA A 111 -5.00 1.64 25.26
C ALA A 111 -5.63 0.87 24.09
N ILE A 112 -4.95 0.80 22.95
CA ILE A 112 -5.40 0.03 21.79
C ILE A 112 -5.32 -1.47 22.08
N ALA A 113 -4.22 -1.95 22.67
CA ALA A 113 -4.02 -3.35 23.03
C ALA A 113 -5.09 -3.83 24.03
N GLU A 114 -5.33 -3.07 25.10
CA GLU A 114 -6.35 -3.35 26.10
C GLU A 114 -7.76 -3.39 25.47
N ALA A 115 -8.10 -2.36 24.67
CA ALA A 115 -9.42 -2.31 24.01
C ALA A 115 -9.66 -3.46 23.04
N GLY A 116 -8.59 -3.98 22.43
CA GLY A 116 -8.64 -5.07 21.44
C GLY A 116 -8.50 -6.46 22.02
N ASP A 117 -8.18 -6.63 23.30
CA ASP A 117 -7.92 -7.93 23.93
C ASP A 117 -9.09 -8.90 23.74
N GLU A 118 -10.31 -8.45 23.99
CA GLU A 118 -11.53 -9.27 23.79
C GLU A 118 -11.76 -9.70 22.34
N PHE A 119 -11.17 -8.99 21.38
CA PHE A 119 -11.25 -9.29 19.95
C PHE A 119 -10.05 -10.10 19.45
N GLY A 120 -9.11 -10.44 20.33
CA GLY A 120 -7.90 -11.18 20.01
C GLY A 120 -6.89 -10.36 19.20
N ILE A 121 -6.77 -9.05 19.48
CA ILE A 121 -5.73 -8.22 18.86
C ILE A 121 -4.34 -8.76 19.20
N CYS A 122 -3.46 -8.75 18.22
CA CYS A 122 -2.06 -9.14 18.45
C CYS A 122 -1.11 -8.24 17.64
N PRO A 123 0.12 -8.02 18.14
CA PRO A 123 1.16 -7.32 17.38
C PRO A 123 1.47 -8.05 16.08
N LEU A 124 1.63 -7.30 14.99
CA LEU A 124 1.92 -7.81 13.66
C LEU A 124 3.35 -7.47 13.27
N GLY A 125 4.14 -8.47 12.89
CA GLY A 125 5.49 -8.27 12.37
C GLY A 125 5.52 -7.90 10.89
N LEU A 126 6.61 -7.28 10.44
CA LEU A 126 6.78 -6.82 9.06
C LEU A 126 6.65 -7.93 8.01
N ASN A 127 7.14 -9.14 8.31
CA ASN A 127 7.01 -10.28 7.39
C ASN A 127 5.54 -10.67 7.15
N ALA A 128 4.71 -10.64 8.22
CA ALA A 128 3.30 -10.91 8.10
C ALA A 128 2.57 -9.79 7.36
N LEU A 129 2.95 -8.53 7.59
CA LEU A 129 2.43 -7.39 6.83
C LEU A 129 2.78 -7.50 5.34
N ASP A 130 4.00 -7.94 5.01
CA ASP A 130 4.41 -8.15 3.62
C ASP A 130 3.56 -9.25 2.94
N MET A 131 3.26 -10.33 3.63
CA MET A 131 2.34 -11.35 3.11
C MET A 131 0.95 -10.79 2.83
N LEU A 132 0.38 -10.02 3.77
CA LEU A 132 -0.95 -9.41 3.63
C LEU A 132 -1.00 -8.41 2.47
N ARG A 133 0.01 -7.54 2.34
CA ARG A 133 0.03 -6.54 1.27
C ARG A 133 0.15 -7.20 -0.12
N ILE A 134 0.91 -8.32 -0.25
CA ILE A 134 1.04 -9.06 -1.50
C ILE A 134 -0.31 -9.71 -1.87
N GLU A 135 -0.99 -10.36 -0.91
CA GLU A 135 -2.33 -10.91 -1.11
C GLU A 135 -3.33 -9.85 -1.59
N ALA A 136 -3.25 -8.65 -1.01
CA ALA A 136 -4.08 -7.50 -1.35
C ALA A 136 -3.62 -6.73 -2.60
N GLY A 137 -2.54 -7.16 -3.26
CA GLY A 137 -1.99 -6.49 -4.45
C GLY A 137 -1.52 -5.07 -4.19
N LEU A 138 -1.05 -4.77 -2.98
CA LEU A 138 -0.53 -3.45 -2.61
C LEU A 138 0.97 -3.38 -2.93
N ILE A 139 1.35 -2.31 -3.62
CA ILE A 139 2.71 -2.11 -4.13
C ILE A 139 3.65 -1.55 -3.06
N PHE A 140 4.94 -1.90 -3.15
CA PHE A 140 5.98 -1.47 -2.23
C PHE A 140 7.14 -0.81 -2.98
N ALA A 141 7.63 0.32 -2.45
CA ALA A 141 8.75 1.05 -3.04
C ALA A 141 10.03 0.22 -3.03
N GLY A 142 10.76 0.23 -4.14
CA GLY A 142 11.95 -0.59 -4.34
C GLY A 142 11.66 -2.01 -4.86
N TYR A 143 10.39 -2.44 -4.82
CA TYR A 143 9.92 -3.74 -5.31
C TYR A 143 9.07 -3.57 -6.57
N GLU A 144 7.81 -3.15 -6.44
CA GLU A 144 6.92 -2.95 -7.57
C GLU A 144 7.20 -1.66 -8.33
N PHE A 145 7.75 -0.65 -7.66
CA PHE A 145 8.07 0.63 -8.30
C PHE A 145 9.35 1.27 -7.74
N CYS A 146 10.00 2.06 -8.57
CA CYS A 146 11.14 2.90 -8.26
C CYS A 146 11.08 4.17 -9.11
N ASP A 147 12.14 4.98 -9.10
CA ASP A 147 12.28 6.19 -9.92
C ASP A 147 12.26 5.96 -11.44
N GLN A 148 12.42 4.70 -11.88
CA GLN A 148 12.36 4.30 -13.29
C GLN A 148 11.04 3.64 -13.69
N THR A 149 10.05 3.64 -12.81
CA THR A 149 8.76 2.99 -13.03
C THR A 149 7.67 4.07 -13.10
N ASP A 150 6.84 4.02 -14.14
CA ASP A 150 5.69 4.91 -14.23
C ASP A 150 4.44 4.33 -13.52
N PRO A 151 3.42 5.16 -13.21
CA PRO A 151 2.22 4.71 -12.51
C PRO A 151 1.39 3.67 -13.27
N PHE A 152 1.50 3.62 -14.60
CA PHE A 152 0.77 2.64 -15.42
C PHE A 152 1.43 1.26 -15.30
N GLU A 153 2.76 1.21 -15.36
CA GLU A 153 3.52 -0.01 -15.11
C GLU A 153 3.30 -0.54 -13.69
N ALA A 154 3.18 0.34 -12.70
CA ALA A 154 2.96 -0.02 -11.30
C ALA A 154 1.49 -0.40 -10.98
N GLY A 155 0.57 -0.35 -11.95
CA GLY A 155 -0.83 -0.70 -11.75
C GLY A 155 -1.65 0.34 -10.97
N ILE A 156 -1.15 1.58 -10.80
CA ILE A 156 -1.82 2.67 -10.07
C ILE A 156 -2.28 3.82 -11.00
N ALA A 157 -2.62 3.49 -12.23
CA ALA A 157 -3.11 4.44 -13.24
C ALA A 157 -4.28 5.32 -12.74
N PHE A 158 -5.10 4.82 -11.82
CA PHE A 158 -6.24 5.53 -11.23
C PHE A 158 -5.83 6.77 -10.42
N THR A 159 -4.58 6.86 -9.98
CA THR A 159 -4.04 8.01 -9.25
C THR A 159 -3.66 9.18 -10.17
N VAL A 160 -3.61 8.95 -11.49
CA VAL A 160 -3.16 9.94 -12.49
C VAL A 160 -4.37 10.60 -13.14
N PRO A 161 -4.70 11.86 -12.78
CA PRO A 161 -5.94 12.52 -13.20
C PRO A 161 -5.83 13.19 -14.59
N LEU A 162 -5.39 12.45 -15.61
CA LEU A 162 -5.19 12.98 -16.97
C LEU A 162 -6.47 13.52 -17.62
N LYS A 163 -7.63 12.97 -17.23
CA LYS A 163 -8.94 13.36 -17.81
C LYS A 163 -9.71 14.37 -16.96
N THR A 164 -9.45 14.40 -15.66
CA THR A 164 -10.28 15.14 -14.69
C THR A 164 -9.61 16.41 -14.18
N LYS A 165 -8.30 16.57 -14.40
CA LYS A 165 -7.55 17.76 -14.02
C LYS A 165 -7.16 18.56 -15.26
N GLU A 166 -7.79 19.71 -15.43
CA GLU A 166 -7.51 20.65 -16.53
C GLU A 166 -6.14 21.32 -16.37
N ASP A 167 -5.81 21.70 -15.12
CA ASP A 167 -4.53 22.31 -14.80
C ASP A 167 -3.35 21.45 -15.23
N ASP A 168 -2.27 22.12 -15.60
CA ASP A 168 -0.99 21.46 -15.82
C ASP A 168 -0.36 20.99 -14.50
N PHE A 169 0.40 19.91 -14.57
CA PHE A 169 1.16 19.37 -13.45
C PHE A 169 2.46 18.74 -13.93
N SER A 170 3.43 18.63 -13.03
CA SER A 170 4.74 18.08 -13.34
C SER A 170 4.64 16.64 -13.89
N GLY A 171 5.19 16.42 -15.10
CA GLY A 171 5.20 15.12 -15.77
C GLY A 171 3.95 14.77 -16.59
N LYS A 172 2.96 15.68 -16.72
CA LYS A 172 1.70 15.40 -17.44
C LYS A 172 1.93 14.92 -18.88
N GLU A 173 2.77 15.61 -19.65
CA GLU A 173 3.06 15.23 -21.04
C GLU A 173 3.74 13.87 -21.14
N SER A 174 4.74 13.60 -20.30
CA SER A 174 5.43 12.32 -20.23
C SER A 174 4.48 11.17 -19.86
N LEU A 175 3.55 11.42 -18.93
CA LEU A 175 2.55 10.44 -18.52
C LEU A 175 1.54 10.15 -19.64
N ILE A 176 1.17 11.13 -20.45
CA ILE A 176 0.34 10.92 -21.65
C ILE A 176 1.05 9.99 -22.64
N LEU A 177 2.34 10.23 -22.91
CA LEU A 177 3.12 9.37 -23.80
C LEU A 177 3.23 7.93 -23.27
N ARG A 178 3.55 7.77 -21.99
CA ARG A 178 3.65 6.45 -21.34
C ARG A 178 2.33 5.69 -21.39
N LYS A 179 1.22 6.37 -21.12
CA LYS A 179 -0.11 5.77 -21.19
C LYS A 179 -0.46 5.22 -22.57
N ASN A 180 -0.05 5.94 -23.63
CA ASN A 180 -0.35 5.58 -25.01
C ASN A 180 0.56 4.47 -25.56
N SER A 181 1.70 4.21 -24.93
CA SER A 181 2.67 3.18 -25.37
C SER A 181 3.24 2.43 -24.16
N PRO A 182 2.41 1.69 -23.41
CA PRO A 182 2.86 0.91 -22.27
C PRO A 182 3.75 -0.24 -22.75
N GLN A 183 4.90 -0.43 -22.11
CA GLN A 183 5.85 -1.50 -22.44
C GLN A 183 5.71 -2.68 -21.46
N ARG A 184 5.45 -2.39 -20.22
CA ARG A 184 5.34 -3.35 -19.13
C ARG A 184 4.13 -3.03 -18.27
N VAL A 185 3.66 -4.03 -17.53
CA VAL A 185 2.55 -3.89 -16.60
C VAL A 185 2.76 -4.83 -15.41
N LEU A 186 2.25 -4.44 -14.25
CA LEU A 186 2.21 -5.29 -13.07
C LEU A 186 1.06 -6.29 -13.20
N VAL A 187 1.35 -7.57 -13.00
CA VAL A 187 0.38 -8.67 -12.99
C VAL A 187 0.54 -9.55 -11.76
N GLY A 188 -0.48 -10.33 -11.45
CA GLY A 188 -0.41 -11.42 -10.49
C GLY A 188 0.04 -12.71 -11.18
N LEU A 189 0.86 -13.51 -10.48
CA LEU A 189 1.19 -14.88 -10.89
C LEU A 189 0.77 -15.86 -9.79
N GLU A 190 0.25 -17.01 -10.19
CA GLU A 190 0.04 -18.16 -9.34
C GLU A 190 1.01 -19.26 -9.75
N LEU A 191 1.86 -19.72 -8.82
CA LEU A 191 2.84 -20.78 -9.08
C LEU A 191 2.22 -22.15 -8.73
N THR A 192 2.40 -23.12 -9.60
CA THR A 192 1.92 -24.50 -9.38
C THR A 192 2.85 -25.32 -8.49
N SER A 193 4.09 -24.88 -8.30
CA SER A 193 5.08 -25.56 -7.46
C SER A 193 4.90 -25.25 -5.98
N ASN A 194 5.49 -26.09 -5.11
CA ASN A 194 5.57 -25.83 -3.67
C ASN A 194 6.64 -24.81 -3.28
N GLU A 195 7.44 -24.35 -4.23
CA GLU A 195 8.46 -23.35 -4.00
C GLU A 195 7.95 -21.93 -4.29
N VAL A 196 8.37 -21.01 -3.45
CA VAL A 196 8.06 -19.58 -3.59
C VAL A 196 9.09 -18.94 -4.51
N ALA A 197 8.66 -18.06 -5.41
CA ALA A 197 9.55 -17.18 -6.15
C ALA A 197 10.20 -16.15 -5.21
N LEU A 198 11.30 -15.54 -5.65
CA LEU A 198 11.99 -14.49 -4.92
C LEU A 198 12.00 -13.20 -5.74
N HIS A 199 12.15 -12.08 -5.03
CA HIS A 199 12.40 -10.80 -5.69
C HIS A 199 13.60 -10.91 -6.64
N GLY A 200 13.43 -10.45 -7.88
CA GLY A 200 14.48 -10.49 -8.90
C GLY A 200 14.46 -11.74 -9.78
N ASP A 201 13.76 -12.82 -9.41
CA ASP A 201 13.63 -14.00 -10.28
C ASP A 201 13.06 -13.58 -11.64
N GLY A 202 13.67 -14.03 -12.75
CA GLY A 202 13.21 -13.73 -14.10
C GLY A 202 11.97 -14.52 -14.48
N VAL A 203 11.08 -13.92 -15.28
CA VAL A 203 9.90 -14.59 -15.83
C VAL A 203 10.10 -14.80 -17.32
N TYR A 204 9.82 -16.01 -17.82
CA TYR A 204 10.18 -16.47 -19.16
C TYR A 204 9.02 -17.13 -19.89
N ILE A 205 9.07 -17.02 -21.21
CA ILE A 205 8.35 -17.90 -22.16
C ILE A 205 9.40 -18.56 -23.04
N GLY A 206 9.59 -19.87 -22.88
CA GLY A 206 10.71 -20.57 -23.49
C GLY A 206 12.06 -20.00 -23.05
N LYS A 207 12.85 -19.45 -24.00
CA LYS A 207 14.16 -18.85 -23.73
C LYS A 207 14.10 -17.34 -23.51
N GLN A 208 12.99 -16.70 -23.84
CA GLN A 208 12.86 -15.25 -23.76
C GLN A 208 12.44 -14.83 -22.36
N GLN A 209 13.21 -13.93 -21.76
CA GLN A 209 12.78 -13.27 -20.54
C GLN A 209 11.74 -12.19 -20.87
N VAL A 210 10.56 -12.32 -20.30
CA VAL A 210 9.41 -11.44 -20.53
C VAL A 210 9.04 -10.59 -19.31
N GLY A 211 9.60 -10.90 -18.15
CA GLY A 211 9.30 -10.16 -16.92
C GLY A 211 10.28 -10.45 -15.79
N ILE A 212 9.95 -9.89 -14.62
CA ILE A 212 10.70 -10.06 -13.38
C ILE A 212 9.74 -10.10 -12.19
N ILE A 213 9.99 -11.00 -11.24
CA ILE A 213 9.26 -11.06 -9.98
C ILE A 213 9.63 -9.85 -9.13
N THR A 214 8.63 -9.12 -8.70
CA THR A 214 8.80 -7.97 -7.80
C THR A 214 8.58 -8.35 -6.35
N SER A 215 7.56 -9.15 -6.06
CA SER A 215 7.30 -9.69 -4.72
C SER A 215 6.65 -11.05 -4.83
N ALA A 216 6.88 -11.91 -3.83
CA ALA A 216 6.25 -13.22 -3.79
C ALA A 216 6.07 -13.71 -2.36
N THR A 217 5.06 -14.53 -2.15
CA THR A 217 4.79 -15.15 -0.85
C THR A 217 4.00 -16.45 -1.01
N ARG A 218 4.05 -17.30 0.02
CA ARG A 218 3.07 -18.36 0.19
C ARG A 218 1.88 -17.80 0.97
N SER A 219 0.76 -17.59 0.30
CA SER A 219 -0.46 -17.11 0.94
C SER A 219 -1.01 -18.14 1.93
N PRO A 220 -1.14 -17.80 3.22
CA PRO A 220 -1.75 -18.71 4.20
C PRO A 220 -3.26 -18.85 4.00
N ILE A 221 -3.92 -17.81 3.49
CA ILE A 221 -5.37 -17.80 3.23
C ILE A 221 -5.71 -18.61 1.98
N LEU A 222 -5.02 -18.36 0.88
CA LEU A 222 -5.25 -19.03 -0.39
C LEU A 222 -4.59 -20.41 -0.46
N LYS A 223 -3.61 -20.70 0.42
CA LYS A 223 -2.77 -21.91 0.44
C LYS A 223 -2.01 -22.14 -0.87
N LYS A 224 -1.68 -21.05 -1.57
CA LYS A 224 -1.01 -21.01 -2.87
C LYS A 224 0.25 -20.15 -2.79
N ASN A 225 1.19 -20.43 -3.69
CA ASN A 225 2.31 -19.55 -3.94
C ASN A 225 1.88 -18.50 -4.96
N ILE A 226 1.98 -17.24 -4.58
CA ILE A 226 1.58 -16.09 -5.38
C ILE A 226 2.73 -15.11 -5.52
N ALA A 227 2.75 -14.38 -6.63
CA ALA A 227 3.76 -13.37 -6.87
C ALA A 227 3.20 -12.17 -7.64
N LEU A 228 3.73 -11.00 -7.36
CA LEU A 228 3.59 -9.83 -8.21
C LEU A 228 4.75 -9.82 -9.21
N CYS A 229 4.45 -9.56 -10.46
CA CYS A 229 5.40 -9.60 -11.55
C CYS A 229 5.21 -8.38 -12.46
N ARG A 230 6.31 -7.73 -12.82
CA ARG A 230 6.32 -6.73 -13.88
C ARG A 230 6.70 -7.42 -15.18
N ILE A 231 5.75 -7.54 -16.11
CA ILE A 231 5.85 -8.31 -17.34
C ILE A 231 5.61 -7.44 -18.59
N SER A 232 6.11 -7.84 -19.74
CA SER A 232 5.79 -7.22 -21.02
C SER A 232 4.28 -7.25 -21.29
N VAL A 233 3.73 -6.16 -21.80
CA VAL A 233 2.27 -6.02 -22.04
C VAL A 233 1.75 -7.12 -22.97
N SER A 234 2.53 -7.54 -23.98
CA SER A 234 2.15 -8.63 -24.91
C SER A 234 1.88 -9.96 -24.21
N GLU A 235 2.48 -10.18 -23.03
CA GLU A 235 2.43 -11.45 -22.30
C GLU A 235 1.58 -11.37 -21.03
N SER A 236 0.87 -10.26 -20.82
CA SER A 236 0.16 -9.97 -19.58
C SER A 236 -1.28 -10.50 -19.52
N GLU A 237 -1.74 -11.23 -20.55
CA GLU A 237 -3.11 -11.76 -20.61
C GLU A 237 -3.35 -12.79 -19.50
N ILE A 238 -4.49 -12.67 -18.82
CA ILE A 238 -4.89 -13.61 -17.77
C ILE A 238 -5.06 -15.00 -18.37
N GLY A 239 -4.43 -15.99 -17.75
CA GLY A 239 -4.39 -17.38 -18.22
C GLY A 239 -3.12 -17.74 -18.98
N ASN A 240 -2.28 -16.76 -19.37
CA ASN A 240 -0.99 -17.07 -20.00
C ASN A 240 -0.10 -17.88 -19.06
N GLU A 241 0.51 -18.92 -19.61
CA GLU A 241 1.47 -19.76 -18.90
C GLU A 241 2.88 -19.19 -19.07
N VAL A 242 3.58 -19.08 -17.97
CA VAL A 242 4.95 -18.58 -17.90
C VAL A 242 5.80 -19.44 -16.97
N GLU A 243 7.10 -19.27 -17.02
CA GLU A 243 8.04 -19.95 -16.12
C GLU A 243 8.85 -18.93 -15.32
N VAL A 244 8.96 -19.13 -14.02
CA VAL A 244 9.82 -18.34 -13.13
C VAL A 244 11.18 -19.03 -13.03
N GLY A 245 12.23 -18.37 -13.49
CA GLY A 245 13.60 -18.86 -13.43
C GLY A 245 14.27 -18.40 -12.13
N LYS A 246 14.56 -19.35 -11.26
CA LYS A 246 15.21 -19.08 -9.97
C LYS A 246 16.63 -18.56 -10.16
N LEU A 247 17.01 -17.56 -9.38
CA LEU A 247 18.37 -17.00 -9.31
C LEU A 247 19.25 -17.77 -8.31
N ASP A 248 18.97 -19.05 -8.09
CA ASP A 248 19.68 -19.92 -7.14
C ASP A 248 20.90 -20.65 -7.73
N GLY A 249 21.22 -20.39 -8.99
CA GLY A 249 22.30 -21.05 -9.73
C GLY A 249 21.96 -22.44 -10.30
N HIS A 250 20.78 -22.99 -10.01
CA HIS A 250 20.38 -24.34 -10.45
C HIS A 250 19.57 -24.35 -11.73
N GLN A 251 19.38 -23.21 -12.40
CA GLN A 251 18.58 -23.06 -13.64
C GLN A 251 17.15 -23.64 -13.54
N LYS A 252 16.63 -23.74 -12.32
CA LYS A 252 15.30 -24.28 -12.07
C LYS A 252 14.21 -23.36 -12.62
N ARG A 253 13.22 -23.95 -13.26
CA ARG A 253 12.03 -23.27 -13.75
C ARG A 253 10.81 -23.71 -12.95
N LEU A 254 10.02 -22.75 -12.48
CA LEU A 254 8.77 -22.95 -11.77
C LEU A 254 7.63 -22.55 -12.69
N ALA A 255 6.73 -23.46 -13.00
CA ALA A 255 5.56 -23.12 -13.79
C ALA A 255 4.63 -22.18 -13.04
N ALA A 256 4.12 -21.17 -13.75
CA ALA A 256 3.21 -20.18 -13.21
C ALA A 256 2.20 -19.72 -14.27
N THR A 257 1.08 -19.20 -13.81
CA THR A 257 0.02 -18.67 -14.67
C THR A 257 -0.25 -17.23 -14.32
N VAL A 258 -0.45 -16.38 -15.30
CA VAL A 258 -0.89 -14.99 -15.11
C VAL A 258 -2.33 -15.01 -14.59
N VAL A 259 -2.55 -14.37 -13.44
CA VAL A 259 -3.88 -14.34 -12.79
C VAL A 259 -4.29 -12.91 -12.45
N ARG A 260 -5.59 -12.73 -12.24
CA ARG A 260 -6.13 -11.47 -11.71
C ARG A 260 -5.59 -11.22 -10.30
N PHE A 261 -5.25 -9.97 -10.01
CA PHE A 261 -4.96 -9.51 -8.64
C PHE A 261 -5.75 -8.21 -8.34
N PRO A 262 -6.03 -7.84 -7.10
CA PRO A 262 -5.62 -8.52 -5.86
C PRO A 262 -6.01 -10.00 -5.82
N PHE A 263 -5.13 -10.83 -5.24
CA PHE A 263 -5.38 -12.28 -5.11
C PHE A 263 -6.48 -12.58 -4.10
N TYR A 264 -6.52 -11.77 -3.03
CA TYR A 264 -7.51 -11.82 -1.96
C TYR A 264 -8.37 -10.56 -2.01
N ASP A 265 -9.69 -10.71 -1.89
CA ASP A 265 -10.69 -9.64 -1.99
C ASP A 265 -10.50 -8.72 -3.22
N PRO A 266 -10.53 -9.27 -4.46
CA PRO A 266 -10.27 -8.51 -5.68
C PRO A 266 -11.20 -7.31 -5.89
N GLU A 267 -12.40 -7.33 -5.28
CA GLU A 267 -13.39 -6.23 -5.33
C GLU A 267 -13.16 -5.19 -4.22
N LYS A 268 -12.19 -5.40 -3.33
CA LYS A 268 -11.87 -4.51 -2.19
C LYS A 268 -13.08 -4.22 -1.31
N THR A 269 -13.87 -5.24 -1.03
CA THR A 269 -15.07 -5.13 -0.20
C THR A 269 -14.71 -4.98 1.28
N ARG A 270 -13.64 -5.65 1.74
CA ARG A 270 -13.20 -5.67 3.13
C ARG A 270 -12.73 -4.31 3.64
N VAL A 271 -11.92 -3.60 2.85
CA VAL A 271 -11.48 -2.24 3.21
C VAL A 271 -12.61 -1.21 3.24
N ARG A 272 -13.73 -1.52 2.58
CA ARG A 272 -14.89 -0.63 2.46
C ARG A 272 -16.02 -0.93 3.45
N MET A 273 -15.89 -1.98 4.25
CA MET A 273 -16.89 -2.40 5.26
C MET A 273 -17.23 -1.31 6.26
#